data_1438f7d28d48cd111259b96d5cca75d8
#
_entry.id   1438f7d28d48cd111259b96d5cca75d8
#
_cell.length_a   1.000
_cell.length_b   1.000
_cell.length_c   1.000
_cell.angle_alpha   90.00
_cell.angle_beta   90.00
_cell.angle_gamma   90.00
#
_symmetry.space_group_name_H-M   'P 1'
#
loop_
_entity.id
_entity.type
_entity.pdbx_description
1 polymer ?
#
loop_
_entity_poly.entity_id
_entity_poly.type
_entity_poly.pdbx_seq_one_letter_code
_entity_poly.pdbx_strand_id
1 'polypeptide(L)'
;MNNLYNVFKNIKFSEDREIEEKIYEDESLKIIRTMSLNQVTGFYDQDELEIVILLGGVAEIEYHDGRIISLEKGDTLEIRPHQIHRVRSQDRAVWLCIFKE
;
A
#
# COMPACT_ATOMS: atom_id res chain seq x y z
N MET A 1 -6.93 27.89 -4.19
CA MET A 1 -7.14 26.44 -4.30
C MET A 1 -6.64 25.73 -3.04
N ASN A 2 -7.35 24.76 -2.64
CA ASN A 2 -7.08 24.01 -1.41
C ASN A 2 -6.47 22.66 -1.79
N ASN A 3 -5.30 22.33 -1.25
CA ASN A 3 -4.62 21.05 -1.48
C ASN A 3 -4.85 20.05 -0.34
N LEU A 4 -6.01 20.16 0.29
CA LEU A 4 -6.37 19.30 1.40
C LEU A 4 -6.82 17.92 0.93
N TYR A 5 -6.28 16.88 1.53
CA TYR A 5 -6.68 15.49 1.31
C TYR A 5 -6.82 14.80 2.67
N ASN A 6 -7.90 14.06 2.86
CA ASN A 6 -8.11 13.30 4.08
C ASN A 6 -8.10 11.81 3.77
N VAL A 7 -7.11 11.09 4.32
CA VAL A 7 -6.90 9.67 4.01
C VAL A 7 -8.03 8.76 4.52
N PHE A 8 -8.90 9.28 5.39
CA PHE A 8 -10.02 8.50 5.95
C PHE A 8 -11.37 8.84 5.31
N LYS A 9 -11.40 9.76 4.34
CA LYS A 9 -12.65 10.13 3.66
C LYS A 9 -12.78 9.43 2.31
N ASN A 10 -14.03 9.21 1.89
CA ASN A 10 -14.37 8.66 0.59
C ASN A 10 -13.71 7.30 0.34
N ILE A 11 -13.68 6.47 1.39
CA ILE A 11 -13.17 5.10 1.29
C ILE A 11 -14.18 4.27 0.52
N LYS A 12 -13.68 3.54 -0.49
CA LYS A 12 -14.50 2.66 -1.32
C LYS A 12 -13.67 1.47 -1.77
N PHE A 13 -14.34 0.36 -2.00
CA PHE A 13 -13.71 -0.89 -2.44
C PHE A 13 -14.40 -1.41 -3.69
N SER A 14 -13.68 -2.16 -4.50
CA SER A 14 -14.20 -2.80 -5.70
C SER A 14 -13.79 -4.27 -5.71
N GLU A 15 -14.71 -5.14 -6.17
CA GLU A 15 -14.41 -6.54 -6.38
C GLU A 15 -13.49 -6.75 -7.58
N ASP A 16 -13.50 -5.82 -8.52
CA ASP A 16 -12.81 -5.97 -9.80
C ASP A 16 -11.33 -5.60 -9.74
N ARG A 17 -10.96 -4.66 -8.85
CA ARG A 17 -9.59 -4.13 -8.80
C ARG A 17 -9.35 -3.35 -7.52
N GLU A 18 -8.07 -3.14 -7.21
CA GLU A 18 -7.66 -2.15 -6.21
C GLU A 18 -7.94 -0.74 -6.76
N ILE A 19 -8.34 0.17 -5.88
CA ILE A 19 -8.58 1.57 -6.24
C ILE A 19 -7.41 2.38 -5.73
N GLU A 20 -6.71 3.07 -6.63
CA GLU A 20 -5.56 3.90 -6.30
C GLU A 20 -5.88 5.36 -6.51
N GLU A 21 -5.46 6.19 -5.56
CA GLU A 21 -5.56 7.64 -5.66
C GLU A 21 -4.19 8.26 -5.39
N LYS A 22 -3.69 9.01 -6.35
CA LYS A 22 -2.41 9.70 -6.19
C LYS A 22 -2.63 10.97 -5.38
N ILE A 23 -1.94 11.08 -4.24
CA ILE A 23 -2.03 12.24 -3.35
C ILE A 23 -0.98 13.28 -3.74
N TYR A 24 0.23 12.82 -4.06
CA TYR A 24 1.34 13.70 -4.41
C TYR A 24 2.35 12.94 -5.27
N GLU A 25 2.99 13.64 -6.18
CA GLU A 25 4.10 13.09 -6.94
C GLU A 25 5.02 14.19 -7.43
N ASP A 26 6.32 13.99 -7.24
CA ASP A 26 7.37 14.77 -7.88
C ASP A 26 8.46 13.81 -8.40
N GLU A 27 9.63 14.34 -8.74
CA GLU A 27 10.70 13.55 -9.33
C GLU A 27 11.24 12.45 -8.42
N SER A 28 11.15 12.62 -7.10
CA SER A 28 11.76 11.71 -6.12
C SER A 28 10.77 11.12 -5.12
N LEU A 29 9.52 11.57 -5.10
CA LEU A 29 8.55 11.18 -4.10
C LEU A 29 7.18 10.95 -4.73
N LYS A 30 6.53 9.85 -4.33
CA LYS A 30 5.15 9.56 -4.75
C LYS A 30 4.37 9.06 -3.54
N ILE A 31 3.18 9.61 -3.33
CA ILE A 31 2.29 9.21 -2.24
C ILE A 31 0.95 8.80 -2.84
N ILE A 32 0.54 7.56 -2.56
CA ILE A 32 -0.68 6.96 -3.09
C ILE A 32 -1.50 6.39 -1.93
N ARG A 33 -2.82 6.58 -1.99
CA ARG A 33 -3.75 5.80 -1.18
C ARG A 33 -4.30 4.67 -2.03
N THR A 34 -4.17 3.43 -1.54
CA THR A 34 -4.73 2.23 -2.20
C THR A 34 -5.81 1.64 -1.32
N MET A 35 -6.96 1.36 -1.92
CA MET A 35 -8.10 0.75 -1.23
C MET A 35 -8.38 -0.59 -1.88
N SER A 36 -8.23 -1.66 -1.11
CA SER A 36 -8.25 -3.03 -1.61
C SER A 36 -9.24 -3.87 -0.85
N LEU A 37 -10.20 -4.48 -1.56
CA LEU A 37 -11.22 -5.30 -0.93
C LEU A 37 -10.63 -6.62 -0.45
N ASN A 38 -10.09 -7.41 -1.36
CA ASN A 38 -9.52 -8.72 -1.07
C ASN A 38 -8.51 -9.18 -2.14
N GLN A 39 -8.01 -8.24 -2.93
CA GLN A 39 -7.13 -8.56 -4.04
C GLN A 39 -5.81 -9.18 -3.56
N VAL A 40 -5.31 -10.15 -4.32
CA VAL A 40 -3.99 -10.73 -4.14
C VAL A 40 -3.11 -10.19 -5.27
N THR A 41 -1.93 -9.70 -4.93
CA THR A 41 -1.03 -9.16 -5.94
C THR A 41 0.01 -10.18 -6.36
N GLY A 42 0.63 -9.95 -7.52
CA GLY A 42 1.88 -10.61 -7.88
C GLY A 42 3.05 -10.04 -7.09
N PHE A 43 4.21 -10.62 -7.25
CA PHE A 43 5.42 -10.11 -6.60
C PHE A 43 5.92 -8.84 -7.28
N TYR A 44 6.30 -7.88 -6.47
CA TYR A 44 6.91 -6.61 -6.89
C TYR A 44 8.40 -6.64 -6.59
N ASP A 45 9.18 -6.16 -7.54
CA ASP A 45 10.61 -5.87 -7.38
C ASP A 45 10.80 -4.44 -7.85
N GLN A 46 11.05 -3.53 -6.93
CA GLN A 46 11.04 -2.10 -7.23
C GLN A 46 12.33 -1.43 -6.80
N ASP A 47 12.69 -0.37 -7.52
CA ASP A 47 13.92 0.38 -7.27
C ASP A 47 13.79 1.36 -6.12
N GLU A 48 12.56 1.77 -5.80
CA GLU A 48 12.31 2.78 -4.77
C GLU A 48 12.23 2.14 -3.38
N LEU A 49 12.54 2.94 -2.36
CA LEU A 49 12.11 2.66 -0.99
C LEU A 49 10.62 2.87 -0.89
N GLU A 50 9.91 1.96 -0.25
CA GLU A 50 8.49 2.12 0.01
C GLU A 50 8.23 2.07 1.52
N ILE A 51 7.46 3.05 2.01
CA ILE A 51 6.90 3.00 3.36
C ILE A 51 5.40 2.80 3.19
N VAL A 52 4.86 1.75 3.78
CA VAL A 52 3.41 1.51 3.77
C VAL A 52 2.86 1.64 5.18
N ILE A 53 1.72 2.28 5.28
CA ILE A 53 0.97 2.42 6.52
C ILE A 53 -0.41 1.84 6.27
N LEU A 54 -0.81 0.83 7.06
CA LEU A 54 -2.15 0.29 6.96
C LEU A 54 -3.09 1.16 7.78
N LEU A 55 -3.97 1.89 7.09
CA LEU A 55 -4.91 2.82 7.72
C LEU A 55 -6.19 2.14 8.16
N GLY A 56 -6.52 0.98 7.59
CA GLY A 56 -7.72 0.23 7.92
C GLY A 56 -7.65 -1.17 7.34
N GLY A 57 -8.50 -2.07 7.85
CA GLY A 57 -8.51 -3.46 7.43
C GLY A 57 -7.36 -4.26 8.00
N VAL A 58 -7.11 -5.42 7.39
CA VAL A 58 -6.00 -6.31 7.74
C VAL A 58 -5.34 -6.80 6.46
N ALA A 59 -4.07 -7.17 6.55
CA ALA A 59 -3.34 -7.66 5.39
C ALA A 59 -2.16 -8.53 5.79
N GLU A 60 -1.71 -9.36 4.83
CA GLU A 60 -0.48 -10.12 4.96
C GLU A 60 0.44 -9.79 3.78
N ILE A 61 1.67 -9.44 4.08
CA ILE A 61 2.73 -9.24 3.09
C ILE A 61 3.62 -10.48 3.12
N GLU A 62 3.88 -11.02 1.94
CA GLU A 62 4.79 -12.14 1.76
C GLU A 62 6.02 -11.67 1.00
N TYR A 63 7.20 -11.94 1.56
CA TYR A 63 8.48 -11.72 0.89
C TYR A 63 8.84 -12.95 0.06
N HIS A 64 9.64 -12.74 -0.96
CA HIS A 64 10.04 -13.82 -1.87
C HIS A 64 10.85 -14.92 -1.20
N ASP A 65 11.46 -14.64 -0.05
CA ASP A 65 12.17 -15.63 0.76
C ASP A 65 11.25 -16.49 1.64
N GLY A 66 9.94 -16.27 1.57
CA GLY A 66 8.93 -17.04 2.30
C GLY A 66 8.47 -16.41 3.61
N ARG A 67 9.10 -15.34 4.08
CA ARG A 67 8.64 -14.65 5.30
C ARG A 67 7.28 -13.99 5.05
N ILE A 68 6.41 -14.07 6.04
CA ILE A 68 5.07 -13.46 6.01
C ILE A 68 4.96 -12.52 7.20
N ILE A 69 4.50 -11.30 6.93
CA ILE A 69 4.23 -10.30 7.95
C ILE A 69 2.74 -9.96 7.91
N SER A 70 2.07 -10.12 9.05
CA SER A 70 0.67 -9.72 9.22
C SER A 70 0.61 -8.29 9.71
N LEU A 71 -0.23 -7.48 9.07
CA LEU A 71 -0.41 -6.08 9.42
C LEU A 71 -1.84 -5.84 9.86
N GLU A 72 -1.97 -4.96 10.85
CA GLU A 72 -3.25 -4.43 11.29
C GLU A 72 -3.23 -2.91 11.27
N LYS A 73 -4.36 -2.30 11.51
CA LYS A 73 -4.52 -0.85 11.46
C LYS A 73 -3.45 -0.13 12.27
N GLY A 74 -2.75 0.79 11.64
CA GLY A 74 -1.69 1.59 12.25
C GLY A 74 -0.30 1.04 12.02
N ASP A 75 -0.16 -0.20 11.58
CA ASP A 75 1.15 -0.77 11.32
C ASP A 75 1.82 -0.08 10.14
N THR A 76 3.11 0.19 10.32
CA THR A 76 3.95 0.84 9.32
C THR A 76 5.09 -0.09 8.98
N LEU A 77 5.29 -0.34 7.69
CA LEU A 77 6.31 -1.26 7.20
C LEU A 77 7.23 -0.55 6.22
N GLU A 78 8.54 -0.70 6.42
CA GLU A 78 9.54 -0.26 5.47
C GLU A 78 9.86 -1.41 4.52
N ILE A 79 9.72 -1.17 3.22
CA ILE A 79 10.10 -2.11 2.17
C ILE A 79 11.24 -1.48 1.39
N ARG A 80 12.43 -2.05 1.53
CA ARG A 80 13.65 -1.51 0.90
C ARG A 80 13.68 -1.82 -0.60
N PRO A 81 14.46 -1.07 -1.38
CA PRO A 81 14.65 -1.39 -2.79
C PRO A 81 15.01 -2.86 -2.99
N HIS A 82 14.37 -3.47 -3.98
CA HIS A 82 14.59 -4.87 -4.37
C HIS A 82 14.28 -5.92 -3.30
N GLN A 83 13.54 -5.54 -2.25
CA GLN A 83 12.90 -6.50 -1.36
C GLN A 83 11.64 -7.03 -2.06
N ILE A 84 11.77 -8.15 -2.75
CA ILE A 84 10.68 -8.72 -3.56
C ILE A 84 9.56 -9.18 -2.62
N HIS A 85 8.36 -8.68 -2.85
CA HIS A 85 7.22 -8.87 -1.95
C HIS A 85 5.89 -8.82 -2.70
N ARG A 86 4.84 -9.30 -2.04
CA ARG A 86 3.46 -9.20 -2.54
C ARG A 86 2.48 -9.05 -1.40
N VAL A 87 1.27 -8.60 -1.71
CA VAL A 87 0.13 -8.74 -0.79
C VAL A 87 -0.45 -10.13 -0.99
N ARG A 88 -0.24 -11.00 0.00
CA ARG A 88 -0.70 -12.38 -0.02
C ARG A 88 -2.19 -12.49 0.26
N SER A 89 -2.68 -11.68 1.19
CA SER A 89 -4.09 -11.60 1.55
C SER A 89 -4.39 -10.24 2.14
N GLN A 90 -5.62 -9.80 2.02
CA GLN A 90 -6.11 -8.58 2.63
C GLN A 90 -7.63 -8.58 2.67
N ASP A 91 -8.19 -7.82 3.61
CA ASP A 91 -9.63 -7.61 3.73
C ASP A 91 -9.88 -6.14 4.04
N ARG A 92 -10.51 -5.46 3.08
CA ARG A 92 -10.87 -4.03 3.17
C ARG A 92 -9.71 -3.19 3.65
N ALA A 93 -8.55 -3.40 3.03
CA ALA A 93 -7.33 -2.74 3.38
C ALA A 93 -7.27 -1.34 2.77
N VAL A 94 -6.96 -0.35 3.60
CA VAL A 94 -6.71 1.02 3.16
C VAL A 94 -5.23 1.30 3.43
N TRP A 95 -4.48 1.49 2.35
CA TRP A 95 -3.03 1.66 2.40
C TRP A 95 -2.62 3.09 2.10
N LEU A 96 -1.70 3.62 2.87
CA LEU A 96 -0.95 4.80 2.48
C LEU A 96 0.44 4.34 2.06
N CYS A 97 0.76 4.52 0.79
CA CYS A 97 2.01 4.05 0.21
C CYS A 97 2.88 5.25 -0.17
N ILE A 98 4.08 5.30 0.38
CA ILE A 98 5.04 6.40 0.15
C ILE A 98 6.25 5.79 -0.52
N PHE A 99 6.52 6.21 -1.77
CA PHE A 99 7.66 5.75 -2.57
C PHE A 99 8.67 6.88 -2.66
N LYS A 100 9.92 6.55 -2.37
CA LYS A 100 11.02 7.50 -2.43
C LYS A 100 12.18 6.93 -3.23
N GLU A 101 12.63 7.70 -4.19
CA GLU A 101 13.84 7.38 -4.94
C GLU A 101 15.11 7.82 -4.21
#